data_e5c114068beca29517c0e2fffe8cdd5e
#
_entry.id   e5c114068beca29517c0e2fffe8cdd5e
#
_cell.length_a   1.000
_cell.length_b   1.000
_cell.length_c   1.000
_cell.angle_alpha   90.00
_cell.angle_beta   90.00
_cell.angle_gamma   90.00
#
_symmetry.space_group_name_H-M   'P 1'
#
loop_
_entity.id
_entity.type
_entity.pdbx_description
1 polymer ?
#
loop_
_entity_poly.entity_id
_entity_poly.type
_entity_poly.pdbx_seq_one_letter_code
_entity_poly.pdbx_strand_id
1 'polypeptide(L)'
;MLLGCQSQKAVRKPSSNLRKILASNVRAYRKKHGLSQEALADACELHRTYIGSIERCERNVTLSTLEVLAKSLSTTVPELLTGR
;
A
#
# COMPACT_ATOMS: atom_id res chain seq x y z
N MET A 1 -17.37 -22.36 12.64
CA MET A 1 -17.09 -21.88 12.78
C MET A 1 -16.47 -20.92 12.72
N LEU A 2 -16.18 -20.21 12.58
CA LEU A 2 -15.69 -19.23 12.51
C LEU A 2 -15.00 -18.83 13.47
N LEU A 3 -14.42 -19.28 13.85
CA LEU A 3 -13.78 -19.13 14.87
C LEU A 3 -12.81 -18.16 14.90
N GLY A 4 -12.02 -17.97 13.88
CA GLY A 4 -10.97 -17.00 13.84
C GLY A 4 -11.43 -15.61 14.15
N CYS A 5 -12.65 -15.33 13.82
CA CYS A 5 -13.14 -13.99 14.08
C CYS A 5 -13.32 -13.67 15.51
N GLN A 6 -13.43 -14.65 16.32
CA GLN A 6 -13.72 -14.37 17.67
C GLN A 6 -12.60 -13.91 18.48
N SER A 7 -11.40 -14.09 17.98
CA SER A 7 -10.24 -13.62 18.70
C SER A 7 -9.93 -12.17 18.43
N GLN A 8 -10.75 -11.52 17.61
CA GLN A 8 -10.47 -10.16 17.24
C GLN A 8 -10.97 -9.18 18.25
N LYS A 9 -10.28 -9.01 19.31
CA LYS A 9 -10.69 -8.05 20.30
C LYS A 9 -10.03 -6.73 20.12
N ALA A 10 -8.97 -6.68 19.39
CA ALA A 10 -8.23 -5.44 19.16
C ALA A 10 -8.14 -5.17 17.68
N VAL A 11 -7.87 -3.94 17.33
CA VAL A 11 -7.66 -3.58 15.95
C VAL A 11 -6.47 -4.34 15.42
N ARG A 12 -6.65 -5.00 14.29
CA ARG A 12 -5.58 -5.71 13.67
C ARG A 12 -4.76 -4.80 12.80
N LYS A 13 -3.48 -5.06 12.76
CA LYS A 13 -2.56 -4.35 11.89
C LYS A 13 -2.00 -5.33 10.88
N PRO A 14 -1.69 -4.89 9.66
CA PRO A 14 -0.98 -5.75 8.72
C PRO A 14 0.36 -6.15 9.30
N SER A 15 0.84 -7.33 8.95
CA SER A 15 2.15 -7.76 9.41
C SER A 15 3.21 -6.84 8.83
N SER A 16 4.36 -6.77 9.50
CA SER A 16 5.46 -5.97 8.98
C SER A 16 5.92 -6.49 7.63
N ASN A 17 5.79 -7.80 7.41
CA ASN A 17 6.16 -8.39 6.14
C ASN A 17 5.26 -7.89 5.01
N LEU A 18 3.96 -7.82 5.23
CA LEU A 18 3.03 -7.33 4.22
C LEU A 18 3.27 -5.87 3.92
N ARG A 19 3.56 -5.07 4.94
CA ARG A 19 3.88 -3.67 4.73
C ARG A 19 5.15 -3.49 3.92
N LYS A 20 6.15 -4.35 4.14
CA LYS A 20 7.39 -4.31 3.36
C LYS A 20 7.14 -4.67 1.90
N ILE A 21 6.29 -5.65 1.67
CA ILE A 21 5.92 -6.05 0.32
C ILE A 21 5.25 -4.89 -0.39
N LEU A 22 4.29 -4.27 0.26
CA LEU A 22 3.57 -3.14 -0.32
C LEU A 22 4.54 -1.99 -0.62
N ALA A 23 5.40 -1.65 0.35
CA ALA A 23 6.35 -0.55 0.18
C ALA A 23 7.27 -0.79 -1.01
N SER A 24 7.78 -2.01 -1.11
CA SER A 24 8.68 -2.38 -2.19
C SER A 24 7.97 -2.31 -3.54
N ASN A 25 6.74 -2.80 -3.61
CA ASN A 25 6.01 -2.80 -4.86
C ASN A 25 5.59 -1.40 -5.29
N VAL A 26 5.16 -0.57 -4.34
CA VAL A 26 4.80 0.81 -4.66
C VAL A 26 6.01 1.53 -5.23
N ARG A 27 7.16 1.38 -4.59
CA ARG A 27 8.38 2.02 -5.07
C ARG A 27 8.77 1.52 -6.45
N ALA A 28 8.69 0.20 -6.67
CA ALA A 28 9.07 -0.39 -7.95
C ALA A 28 8.17 0.10 -9.08
N TYR A 29 6.87 0.09 -8.87
CA TYR A 29 5.94 0.57 -9.89
C TYR A 29 6.10 2.06 -10.12
N ARG A 30 6.31 2.82 -9.04
CA ARG A 30 6.51 4.27 -9.15
C ARG A 30 7.72 4.57 -10.03
N LYS A 31 8.83 3.90 -9.77
CA LYS A 31 10.04 4.12 -10.55
C LYS A 31 9.89 3.65 -11.98
N LYS A 32 9.16 2.54 -12.18
CA LYS A 32 8.91 2.05 -13.51
C LYS A 32 8.18 3.07 -14.37
N HIS A 33 7.28 3.84 -13.75
CA HIS A 33 6.53 4.86 -14.47
C HIS A 33 7.22 6.23 -14.44
N GLY A 34 8.41 6.30 -13.87
CA GLY A 34 9.16 7.56 -13.83
C GLY A 34 8.54 8.61 -12.92
N LEU A 35 7.81 8.19 -11.90
CA LEU A 35 7.12 9.12 -11.03
C LEU A 35 7.92 9.40 -9.77
N SER A 36 7.93 10.66 -9.34
CA SER A 36 8.42 11.00 -8.02
C SER A 36 7.36 10.65 -7.00
N GLN A 37 7.71 10.67 -5.72
CA GLN A 37 6.71 10.48 -4.67
C GLN A 37 5.63 11.54 -4.76
N GLU A 38 6.03 12.77 -5.04
CA GLU A 38 5.09 13.87 -5.15
C GLU A 38 4.14 13.68 -6.33
N ALA A 39 4.67 13.26 -7.48
CA ALA A 39 3.85 13.02 -8.65
C ALA A 39 2.84 11.90 -8.42
N LEU A 40 3.26 10.84 -7.74
CA LEU A 40 2.34 9.75 -7.42
C LEU A 40 1.27 10.23 -6.45
N ALA A 41 1.66 11.03 -5.46
CA ALA A 41 0.70 11.56 -4.50
C ALA A 41 -0.35 12.43 -5.19
N ASP A 42 0.09 13.27 -6.13
CA ASP A 42 -0.83 14.09 -6.89
C ASP A 42 -1.81 13.23 -7.67
N ALA A 43 -1.33 12.19 -8.32
CA ALA A 43 -2.18 11.30 -9.10
C ALA A 43 -3.20 10.60 -8.22
N CYS A 44 -2.86 10.34 -6.97
CA CYS A 44 -3.73 9.66 -6.03
C CYS A 44 -4.54 10.61 -5.16
N GLU A 45 -4.33 11.92 -5.32
CA GLU A 45 -4.96 12.93 -4.47
C GLU A 45 -4.60 12.69 -3.00
N LEU A 46 -3.35 12.31 -2.77
CA LEU A 46 -2.81 12.09 -1.44
C LEU A 46 -1.67 13.06 -1.20
N HIS A 47 -1.34 13.25 0.07
CA HIS A 47 -0.18 14.08 0.40
C HIS A 47 1.10 13.30 0.16
N ARG A 48 2.14 13.97 -0.33
CA ARG A 48 3.41 13.27 -0.61
C ARG A 48 4.01 12.62 0.63
N THR A 49 3.77 13.21 1.80
CA THR A 49 4.24 12.64 3.06
C THR A 49 3.63 11.26 3.30
N TYR A 50 2.38 11.08 2.86
CA TYR A 50 1.71 9.80 3.00
C TYR A 50 2.38 8.74 2.11
N ILE A 51 2.69 9.09 0.86
CA ILE A 51 3.39 8.18 -0.04
C ILE A 51 4.75 7.80 0.55
N GLY A 52 5.48 8.78 1.06
CA GLY A 52 6.76 8.52 1.70
C GLY A 52 6.64 7.56 2.87
N SER A 53 5.61 7.73 3.69
CA SER A 53 5.42 6.86 4.84
C SER A 53 5.05 5.44 4.42
N ILE A 54 4.29 5.28 3.33
CA ILE A 54 4.01 3.95 2.80
C ILE A 54 5.32 3.26 2.40
N GLU A 55 6.18 4.00 1.70
CA GLU A 55 7.44 3.42 1.21
C GLU A 55 8.43 3.15 2.33
N ARG A 56 8.23 3.76 3.51
CA ARG A 56 9.04 3.46 4.68
C ARG A 56 8.39 2.41 5.59
N CYS A 57 7.33 1.77 5.12
CA CYS A 57 6.63 0.72 5.87
C CYS A 57 5.97 1.24 7.15
N GLU A 58 5.57 2.50 7.15
CA GLU A 58 5.03 3.14 8.35
C GLU A 58 3.52 3.29 8.36
N ARG A 59 2.85 2.89 7.29
CA ARG A 59 1.40 3.09 7.18
C ARG A 59 0.64 1.79 7.03
N ASN A 60 -0.53 1.77 7.67
CA ASN A 60 -1.52 0.73 7.43
C ASN A 60 -2.53 1.36 6.50
N VAL A 61 -2.47 1.00 5.22
CA VAL A 61 -3.34 1.63 4.23
C VAL A 61 -4.70 0.95 4.19
N THR A 62 -5.71 1.72 3.82
CA THR A 62 -7.05 1.17 3.66
C THR A 62 -7.18 0.52 2.29
N LEU A 63 -8.22 -0.28 2.13
CA LEU A 63 -8.48 -0.90 0.83
C LEU A 63 -8.73 0.15 -0.24
N SER A 64 -9.44 1.23 0.11
CA SER A 64 -9.70 2.28 -0.88
C SER A 64 -8.41 2.97 -1.31
N THR A 65 -7.48 3.17 -0.39
CA THR A 65 -6.18 3.74 -0.75
C THR A 65 -5.41 2.79 -1.65
N LEU A 66 -5.46 1.48 -1.35
CA LEU A 66 -4.81 0.50 -2.22
C LEU A 66 -5.37 0.53 -3.62
N GLU A 67 -6.70 0.67 -3.75
CA GLU A 67 -7.33 0.74 -5.06
C GLU A 67 -6.85 1.96 -5.85
N VAL A 68 -6.76 3.10 -5.19
CA VAL A 68 -6.28 4.32 -5.84
C VAL A 68 -4.83 4.17 -6.28
N LEU A 69 -3.99 3.61 -5.41
CA LEU A 69 -2.60 3.38 -5.75
C LEU A 69 -2.46 2.45 -6.94
N ALA A 70 -3.20 1.34 -6.93
CA ALA A 70 -3.13 0.38 -8.01
C ALA A 70 -3.55 1.00 -9.33
N LYS A 71 -4.62 1.78 -9.31
CA LYS A 71 -5.10 2.44 -10.50
C LYS A 71 -4.08 3.43 -11.04
N SER A 72 -3.51 4.23 -10.15
CA SER A 72 -2.53 5.24 -10.55
C SER A 72 -1.23 4.63 -11.06
N LEU A 73 -0.91 3.42 -10.61
CA LEU A 73 0.30 2.72 -11.02
C LEU A 73 0.04 1.70 -12.12
N SER A 74 -1.17 1.68 -12.66
CA SER A 74 -1.56 0.77 -13.74
C SER A 74 -1.35 -0.69 -13.37
N THR A 75 -1.74 -1.04 -12.15
CA THR A 75 -1.62 -2.40 -11.67
C THR A 75 -2.88 -2.75 -10.87
N THR A 76 -2.86 -3.84 -10.15
CA THR A 76 -4.01 -4.28 -9.36
C THR A 76 -3.61 -4.38 -7.90
N VAL A 77 -4.61 -4.36 -7.02
CA VAL A 77 -4.35 -4.50 -5.59
C VAL A 77 -3.64 -5.83 -5.28
N PRO A 78 -4.09 -6.98 -5.83
CA PRO A 78 -3.35 -8.21 -5.57
C PRO A 78 -1.88 -8.12 -6.00
N GLU A 79 -1.59 -7.47 -7.11
CA GLU A 79 -0.21 -7.32 -7.56
C GLU A 79 0.62 -6.49 -6.57
N LEU A 80 0.01 -5.44 -6.02
CA LEU A 80 0.71 -4.62 -5.04
C LEU A 80 1.04 -5.38 -3.77
N LEU A 81 0.26 -6.40 -3.47
CA LEU A 81 0.43 -7.18 -2.24
C LEU A 81 1.13 -8.51 -2.47
N THR A 82 1.61 -8.77 -3.68
CA THR A 82 2.28 -10.02 -4.01
C THR A 82 3.79 -9.85 -3.81
N GLY A 83 4.36 -10.73 -2.97
CA GLY A 83 5.81 -10.72 -2.76
C GLY A 83 6.52 -11.26 -3.99
N ARG A 84 7.71 -10.75 -4.23
CA ARG A 84 8.50 -11.16 -5.40
C ARG A 84 9.90 -11.55 -5.03
#